data_c3ee691f1bbc0c443d94a489ef9c827b
#
_entry.id   c3ee691f1bbc0c443d94a489ef9c827b
#
_cell.length_a   1.000
_cell.length_b   1.000
_cell.length_c   1.000
_cell.angle_alpha   90.00
_cell.angle_beta   90.00
_cell.angle_gamma   90.00
#
_symmetry.space_group_name_H-M   'P 1'
#
loop_
_entity.id
_entity.type
_entity.pdbx_description
1 polymer ?
#
loop_
_entity_poly.entity_id
_entity_poly.type
_entity_poly.pdbx_seq_one_letter_code
_entity_poly.pdbx_strand_id
1 'polypeptide(L)'
;YQDDSVKGNLYYNQNKLMENMDYKLLIDTAALAGTVMLENGAEIYRVEETINYILKVSGLKTTQAFVISTGFMISLDDPDIDALTVVRRVNKSTTNLNMIASVNDISRKFYKGEITLEEAFYQIKHPKRNVYPWWLKDICIILGVAFFTGMFGGNWQDMFYTGIVGLCLVGWLHIGKVTEFNDLIQDLISSVIISVIASLFVRFNPQLHLNHVIVGAIMVLVPGAAITNAIRDTLHGDYAAGNAKILESFVRAAMIALGVYVGFLIMGGVVR
;
A
#
# COMPACT_ATOMS: atom_id res chain seq x y z
N TYR A 1 -40.83 4.90 3.10
CA TYR A 1 -41.07 4.58 4.54
C TYR A 1 -39.86 3.96 5.23
N GLN A 2 -38.99 3.20 4.56
CA GLN A 2 -37.79 2.61 5.16
C GLN A 2 -36.61 3.60 5.22
N ASP A 3 -36.55 4.58 4.32
CA ASP A 3 -35.46 5.56 4.23
C ASP A 3 -35.54 6.66 5.33
N ASP A 4 -36.73 7.03 5.76
CA ASP A 4 -36.97 8.05 6.81
C ASP A 4 -36.64 7.55 8.22
N SER A 5 -36.87 6.28 8.52
CA SER A 5 -36.52 5.67 9.82
C SER A 5 -35.02 5.51 10.01
N VAL A 6 -34.28 5.21 8.94
CA VAL A 6 -32.81 5.10 8.94
C VAL A 6 -32.17 6.49 9.12
N LYS A 7 -32.70 7.52 8.45
CA LYS A 7 -32.24 8.90 8.60
C LYS A 7 -32.53 9.43 10.00
N GLY A 8 -33.70 9.16 10.56
CA GLY A 8 -34.07 9.57 11.93
C GLY A 8 -33.15 8.96 12.99
N ASN A 9 -32.81 7.67 12.87
CA ASN A 9 -31.88 7.01 13.78
C ASN A 9 -30.44 7.56 13.64
N LEU A 10 -30.01 7.90 12.43
CA LEU A 10 -28.70 8.48 12.17
C LEU A 10 -28.57 9.86 12.85
N TYR A 11 -29.56 10.74 12.69
CA TYR A 11 -29.61 12.06 13.35
C TYR A 11 -29.65 11.95 14.88
N TYR A 12 -30.41 11.02 15.43
CA TYR A 12 -30.48 10.81 16.88
C TYR A 12 -29.14 10.37 17.46
N ASN A 13 -28.47 9.42 16.80
CA ASN A 13 -27.16 8.90 17.25
C ASN A 13 -26.07 9.97 17.10
N GLN A 14 -26.09 10.77 16.04
CA GLN A 14 -25.13 11.87 15.87
C GLN A 14 -25.31 12.97 16.92
N ASN A 15 -26.54 13.38 17.23
CA ASN A 15 -26.80 14.39 18.27
C ASN A 15 -26.32 13.92 19.65
N LYS A 16 -26.47 12.64 19.98
CA LYS A 16 -25.98 12.07 21.24
C LYS A 16 -24.43 12.05 21.31
N LEU A 17 -23.76 11.90 20.17
CA LEU A 17 -22.29 11.97 20.10
C LEU A 17 -21.78 13.42 20.24
N MET A 18 -22.56 14.42 19.84
CA MET A 18 -22.17 15.83 19.89
C MET A 18 -22.28 16.48 21.27
N GLU A 19 -23.15 16.00 22.17
CA GLU A 19 -23.45 16.64 23.47
C GLU A 19 -22.25 16.76 24.45
N ASN A 20 -21.16 15.97 24.25
CA ASN A 20 -19.91 16.06 25.03
C ASN A 20 -18.70 15.66 24.20
N MET A 21 -18.57 16.18 22.99
CA MET A 21 -17.49 15.79 22.06
C MET A 21 -16.13 16.31 22.53
N ASP A 22 -15.19 15.42 22.77
CA ASP A 22 -13.78 15.78 22.91
C ASP A 22 -13.16 16.03 21.51
N TYR A 23 -13.15 17.30 21.10
CA TYR A 23 -12.60 17.70 19.79
C TYR A 23 -11.13 17.34 19.63
N LYS A 24 -10.38 17.30 20.75
CA LYS A 24 -8.97 16.90 20.71
C LYS A 24 -8.84 15.41 20.41
N LEU A 25 -9.62 14.58 21.06
CA LEU A 25 -9.65 13.14 20.77
C LEU A 25 -10.17 12.86 19.37
N LEU A 26 -11.13 13.65 18.89
CA LEU A 26 -11.68 13.55 17.53
C LEU A 26 -10.62 13.81 16.46
N ILE A 27 -9.89 14.94 16.59
CA ILE A 27 -8.84 15.28 15.62
C ILE A 27 -7.66 14.30 15.70
N ASP A 28 -7.31 13.82 16.89
CA ASP A 28 -6.28 12.78 17.09
C ASP A 28 -6.71 11.44 16.47
N THR A 29 -7.99 11.08 16.58
CA THR A 29 -8.56 9.88 15.93
C THR A 29 -8.50 9.99 14.41
N ALA A 30 -8.88 11.13 13.86
CA ALA A 30 -8.82 11.40 12.43
C ALA A 30 -7.36 11.40 11.92
N ALA A 31 -6.44 12.01 12.69
CA ALA A 31 -5.03 12.01 12.39
C ALA A 31 -4.42 10.60 12.43
N LEU A 32 -4.80 9.79 13.41
CA LEU A 32 -4.37 8.39 13.50
C LEU A 32 -4.88 7.57 12.30
N ALA A 33 -6.15 7.74 11.93
CA ALA A 33 -6.74 7.10 10.75
C ALA A 33 -5.98 7.47 9.47
N GLY A 34 -5.74 8.77 9.24
CA GLY A 34 -4.97 9.27 8.10
C GLY A 34 -3.55 8.70 8.06
N THR A 35 -2.85 8.67 9.20
CA THR A 35 -1.51 8.10 9.30
C THR A 35 -1.52 6.61 8.92
N VAL A 36 -2.39 5.82 9.51
CA VAL A 36 -2.48 4.38 9.22
C VAL A 36 -2.81 4.14 7.74
N MET A 37 -3.70 4.92 7.16
CA MET A 37 -4.05 4.76 5.74
C MET A 37 -2.89 5.11 4.81
N LEU A 38 -2.19 6.24 5.03
CA LEU A 38 -1.02 6.63 4.21
C LEU A 38 0.13 5.64 4.35
N GLU A 39 0.45 5.21 5.58
CA GLU A 39 1.48 4.20 5.84
C GLU A 39 1.20 2.86 5.15
N ASN A 40 -0.06 2.56 4.85
CA ASN A 40 -0.49 1.33 4.20
C ASN A 40 -0.83 1.50 2.71
N GLY A 41 -0.49 2.65 2.12
CA GLY A 41 -0.52 2.88 0.67
C GLY A 41 -1.91 3.21 0.11
N ALA A 42 -2.78 3.85 0.89
CA ALA A 42 -4.06 4.32 0.41
C ALA A 42 -3.91 5.44 -0.63
N GLU A 43 -4.92 5.57 -1.49
CA GLU A 43 -5.08 6.71 -2.39
C GLU A 43 -5.38 7.99 -1.58
N ILE A 44 -4.89 9.13 -2.03
CA ILE A 44 -5.00 10.42 -1.31
C ILE A 44 -6.46 10.77 -1.04
N TYR A 45 -7.31 10.70 -2.05
CA TYR A 45 -8.74 11.01 -1.90
C TYR A 45 -9.44 10.14 -0.85
N ARG A 46 -9.03 8.86 -0.71
CA ARG A 46 -9.58 7.97 0.32
C ARG A 46 -9.15 8.36 1.72
N VAL A 47 -7.91 8.82 1.86
CA VAL A 47 -7.42 9.32 3.14
C VAL A 47 -8.21 10.55 3.55
N GLU A 48 -8.39 11.51 2.64
CA GLU A 48 -9.20 12.71 2.87
C GLU A 48 -10.66 12.38 3.19
N GLU A 49 -11.26 11.48 2.42
CA GLU A 49 -12.63 11.03 2.66
C GLU A 49 -12.78 10.42 4.06
N THR A 50 -11.85 9.54 4.45
CA THR A 50 -11.89 8.88 5.77
C THR A 50 -11.70 9.87 6.91
N ILE A 51 -10.75 10.79 6.80
CA ILE A 51 -10.55 11.88 7.75
C ILE A 51 -11.83 12.69 7.87
N ASN A 52 -12.39 13.12 6.75
CA ASN A 52 -13.61 13.94 6.71
C ASN A 52 -14.83 13.21 7.27
N TYR A 53 -14.96 11.87 7.09
CA TYR A 53 -16.02 11.09 7.74
C TYR A 53 -15.94 11.16 9.26
N ILE A 54 -14.73 11.05 9.81
CA ILE A 54 -14.52 11.13 11.27
C ILE A 54 -14.83 12.56 11.76
N LEU A 55 -14.32 13.58 11.07
CA LEU A 55 -14.49 14.98 11.48
C LEU A 55 -15.93 15.50 11.36
N LYS A 56 -16.68 15.03 10.36
CA LYS A 56 -18.08 15.44 10.14
C LYS A 56 -19.00 15.15 11.32
N VAL A 57 -18.66 14.18 12.17
CA VAL A 57 -19.42 13.87 13.39
C VAL A 57 -19.41 15.05 14.39
N SER A 58 -18.42 15.94 14.30
CA SER A 58 -18.34 17.12 15.15
C SER A 58 -19.48 18.12 14.95
N GLY A 59 -20.12 18.12 13.78
CA GLY A 59 -21.09 19.14 13.40
C GLY A 59 -20.52 20.55 13.17
N LEU A 60 -19.18 20.73 13.28
CA LEU A 60 -18.50 22.03 13.11
C LEU A 60 -18.60 22.52 11.68
N LYS A 61 -18.62 23.86 11.50
CA LYS A 61 -18.77 24.50 10.19
C LYS A 61 -17.58 24.28 9.27
N THR A 62 -16.38 24.29 9.84
CA THR A 62 -15.14 24.15 9.08
C THR A 62 -14.37 22.91 9.55
N THR A 63 -14.41 21.88 8.73
CA THR A 63 -13.58 20.69 8.89
C THR A 63 -12.83 20.48 7.59
N GLN A 64 -11.51 20.59 7.61
CA GLN A 64 -10.68 20.48 6.41
C GLN A 64 -9.54 19.51 6.62
N ALA A 65 -9.30 18.67 5.63
CA ALA A 65 -8.13 17.82 5.53
C ALA A 65 -7.42 18.13 4.21
N PHE A 66 -6.12 18.37 4.29
CA PHE A 66 -5.24 18.49 3.14
C PHE A 66 -4.20 17.37 3.22
N VAL A 67 -4.17 16.50 2.24
CA VAL A 67 -3.35 15.29 2.23
C VAL A 67 -2.40 15.29 1.04
N ILE A 68 -1.15 14.90 1.29
CA ILE A 68 -0.12 14.64 0.27
C ILE A 68 0.50 13.27 0.52
N SER A 69 1.29 12.75 -0.40
CA SER A 69 1.90 11.42 -0.29
C SER A 69 2.80 11.23 0.94
N THR A 70 3.36 12.32 1.49
CA THR A 70 4.32 12.32 2.61
C THR A 70 3.76 12.85 3.92
N GLY A 71 2.46 13.14 3.99
CA GLY A 71 1.82 13.63 5.21
C GLY A 71 0.50 14.34 4.95
N PHE A 72 -0.04 14.96 6.01
CA PHE A 72 -1.31 15.68 5.92
C PHE A 72 -1.43 16.76 7.00
N MET A 73 -2.35 17.67 6.78
CA MET A 73 -2.80 18.69 7.72
C MET A 73 -4.32 18.57 7.88
N ILE A 74 -4.77 18.61 9.14
CA ILE A 74 -6.19 18.62 9.50
C ILE A 74 -6.46 19.85 10.30
N SER A 75 -7.56 20.55 10.01
CA SER A 75 -8.02 21.71 10.78
C SER A 75 -9.50 21.56 11.13
N LEU A 76 -9.83 21.85 12.37
CA LEU A 76 -11.18 22.08 12.89
C LEU A 76 -11.27 23.55 13.29
N ASP A 77 -12.26 24.25 12.80
CA ASP A 77 -12.49 25.66 13.11
C ASP A 77 -13.99 25.97 13.17
N ASP A 78 -14.38 26.66 14.21
CA ASP A 78 -15.75 27.14 14.41
C ASP A 78 -15.71 28.39 15.30
N PRO A 79 -16.65 29.35 15.16
CA PRO A 79 -16.70 30.55 16.01
C PRO A 79 -16.75 30.26 17.52
N ASP A 80 -17.23 29.10 17.92
CA ASP A 80 -17.46 28.73 19.33
C ASP A 80 -16.30 27.92 19.95
N ILE A 81 -15.23 27.60 19.17
CA ILE A 81 -14.07 26.86 19.64
C ILE A 81 -12.76 27.46 19.12
N ASP A 82 -11.68 27.27 19.87
CA ASP A 82 -10.36 27.59 19.37
C ASP A 82 -9.99 26.67 18.21
N ALA A 83 -9.40 27.23 17.14
CA ALA A 83 -8.99 26.47 15.97
C ALA A 83 -7.97 25.38 16.34
N LEU A 84 -8.29 24.14 16.07
CA LEU A 84 -7.41 22.98 16.29
C LEU A 84 -6.79 22.53 14.97
N THR A 85 -5.48 22.58 14.88
CA THR A 85 -4.74 22.12 13.67
C THR A 85 -3.71 21.08 14.04
N VAL A 86 -3.69 19.98 13.29
CA VAL A 86 -2.73 18.90 13.44
C VAL A 86 -2.03 18.66 12.12
N VAL A 87 -0.69 18.62 12.15
CA VAL A 87 0.17 18.23 11.02
C VAL A 87 0.84 16.91 11.35
N ARG A 88 0.81 15.96 10.42
CA ARG A 88 1.49 14.65 10.55
C ARG A 88 2.33 14.39 9.31
N ARG A 89 3.55 13.92 9.53
CA ARG A 89 4.45 13.45 8.49
C ARG A 89 4.46 11.93 8.46
N VAL A 90 4.43 11.35 7.26
CA VAL A 90 4.52 9.91 7.02
C VAL A 90 5.79 9.65 6.21
N ASN A 91 6.72 8.90 6.80
CA ASN A 91 8.04 8.68 6.21
C ASN A 91 8.18 7.33 5.47
N LYS A 92 7.33 6.37 5.79
CA LYS A 92 7.35 5.03 5.19
C LYS A 92 5.95 4.67 4.73
N SER A 93 5.83 4.15 3.52
CA SER A 93 4.58 3.63 2.98
C SER A 93 4.81 2.19 2.52
N THR A 94 3.89 1.32 2.90
CA THR A 94 3.83 -0.07 2.45
C THR A 94 2.48 -0.31 1.78
N THR A 95 2.26 -1.46 1.16
CA THR A 95 0.93 -1.78 0.61
C THR A 95 0.25 -2.83 1.49
N ASN A 96 -0.79 -2.41 2.23
CA ASN A 96 -1.59 -3.30 3.06
C ASN A 96 -3.09 -2.95 2.98
N LEU A 97 -3.77 -3.55 2.02
CA LEU A 97 -5.19 -3.29 1.75
C LEU A 97 -6.10 -3.68 2.93
N ASN A 98 -5.73 -4.66 3.75
CA ASN A 98 -6.52 -5.05 4.91
C ASN A 98 -6.57 -3.94 5.97
N MET A 99 -5.44 -3.23 6.16
CA MET A 99 -5.38 -2.11 7.09
C MET A 99 -6.24 -0.94 6.59
N ILE A 100 -6.15 -0.62 5.30
CA ILE A 100 -6.98 0.41 4.67
C ILE A 100 -8.47 0.07 4.82
N ALA A 101 -8.86 -1.16 4.51
CA ALA A 101 -10.24 -1.62 4.64
C ALA A 101 -10.74 -1.56 6.09
N SER A 102 -9.90 -1.95 7.07
CA SER A 102 -10.24 -1.90 8.49
C SER A 102 -10.49 -0.47 8.98
N VAL A 103 -9.59 0.47 8.66
CA VAL A 103 -9.75 1.88 9.06
C VAL A 103 -10.99 2.49 8.41
N ASN A 104 -11.23 2.19 7.13
CA ASN A 104 -12.41 2.66 6.42
C ASN A 104 -13.73 2.10 7.02
N ASP A 105 -13.77 0.83 7.44
CA ASP A 105 -14.92 0.24 8.14
C ASP A 105 -15.17 0.93 9.50
N ILE A 106 -14.11 1.12 10.29
CA ILE A 106 -14.19 1.81 11.58
C ILE A 106 -14.70 3.24 11.44
N SER A 107 -14.18 4.01 10.47
CA SER A 107 -14.61 5.39 10.23
C SER A 107 -16.10 5.47 9.86
N ARG A 108 -16.58 4.52 9.05
CA ARG A 108 -18.00 4.45 8.68
C ARG A 108 -18.90 4.05 9.84
N LYS A 109 -18.47 3.10 10.69
CA LYS A 109 -19.20 2.72 11.90
C LYS A 109 -19.31 3.88 12.88
N PHE A 110 -18.20 4.61 13.06
CA PHE A 110 -18.19 5.80 13.90
C PHE A 110 -19.13 6.89 13.34
N TYR A 111 -19.06 7.18 12.06
CA TYR A 111 -19.95 8.17 11.40
C TYR A 111 -21.44 7.81 11.56
N LYS A 112 -21.78 6.51 11.52
CA LYS A 112 -23.15 6.03 11.74
C LYS A 112 -23.58 6.00 13.22
N GLY A 113 -22.67 6.30 14.15
CA GLY A 113 -22.93 6.20 15.58
C GLY A 113 -23.06 4.77 16.11
N GLU A 114 -22.49 3.79 15.40
CA GLU A 114 -22.48 2.37 15.83
C GLU A 114 -21.41 2.09 16.89
N ILE A 115 -20.37 2.93 16.95
CA ILE A 115 -19.28 2.86 17.94
C ILE A 115 -18.99 4.26 18.50
N THR A 116 -18.42 4.32 19.71
CA THR A 116 -18.02 5.59 20.36
C THR A 116 -16.70 6.11 19.79
N LEU A 117 -16.35 7.36 20.13
CA LEU A 117 -15.08 7.98 19.71
C LEU A 117 -13.89 7.24 20.31
N GLU A 118 -13.96 6.87 21.58
CA GLU A 118 -12.94 6.11 22.31
C GLU A 118 -12.74 4.72 21.70
N GLU A 119 -13.86 4.06 21.34
CA GLU A 119 -13.80 2.76 20.66
C GLU A 119 -13.17 2.87 19.27
N ALA A 120 -13.52 3.90 18.49
CA ALA A 120 -12.93 4.15 17.19
C ALA A 120 -11.43 4.38 17.31
N PHE A 121 -10.99 5.26 18.23
CA PHE A 121 -9.58 5.51 18.51
C PHE A 121 -8.84 4.21 18.90
N TYR A 122 -9.42 3.45 19.83
CA TYR A 122 -8.82 2.20 20.28
C TYR A 122 -8.69 1.17 19.15
N GLN A 123 -9.72 0.99 18.33
CA GLN A 123 -9.72 0.03 17.22
C GLN A 123 -8.73 0.43 16.11
N ILE A 124 -8.60 1.72 15.80
CA ILE A 124 -7.62 2.21 14.82
C ILE A 124 -6.19 2.04 15.36
N LYS A 125 -5.98 2.30 16.66
CA LYS A 125 -4.68 2.14 17.32
C LYS A 125 -4.26 0.67 17.45
N HIS A 126 -5.23 -0.24 17.61
CA HIS A 126 -5.02 -1.69 17.78
C HIS A 126 -5.77 -2.46 16.68
N PRO A 127 -5.40 -2.29 15.40
CA PRO A 127 -6.14 -2.90 14.32
C PRO A 127 -6.05 -4.43 14.38
N LYS A 128 -7.17 -5.09 14.11
CA LYS A 128 -7.19 -6.54 13.94
C LYS A 128 -6.37 -6.90 12.70
N ARG A 129 -5.15 -7.35 12.90
CA ARG A 129 -4.29 -7.83 11.80
C ARG A 129 -4.72 -9.24 11.41
N ASN A 130 -5.30 -9.40 10.24
CA ASN A 130 -5.32 -10.71 9.59
C ASN A 130 -3.89 -11.02 9.11
N VAL A 131 -3.10 -11.60 9.99
CA VAL A 131 -1.70 -11.93 9.67
C VAL A 131 -1.71 -13.32 9.05
N TYR A 132 -1.58 -13.37 7.73
CA TYR A 132 -1.26 -14.62 7.06
C TYR A 132 0.11 -15.12 7.53
N PRO A 133 0.28 -16.42 7.79
CA PRO A 133 1.56 -16.98 8.19
C PRO A 133 2.62 -16.69 7.12
N TRP A 134 3.85 -16.47 7.56
CA TRP A 134 4.96 -16.08 6.68
C TRP A 134 5.20 -17.10 5.55
N TRP A 135 5.11 -18.39 5.84
CA TRP A 135 5.29 -19.47 4.86
C TRP A 135 4.25 -19.43 3.72
N LEU A 136 3.01 -19.01 4.03
CA LEU A 136 1.96 -18.88 3.01
C LEU A 136 2.29 -17.75 2.03
N LYS A 137 2.83 -16.62 2.54
CA LYS A 137 3.28 -15.51 1.69
C LYS A 137 4.41 -15.95 0.76
N ASP A 138 5.36 -16.72 1.29
CA ASP A 138 6.49 -17.24 0.52
C ASP A 138 6.03 -18.19 -0.58
N ILE A 139 5.13 -19.12 -0.27
CA ILE A 139 4.52 -20.00 -1.27
C ILE A 139 3.76 -19.19 -2.33
N CYS A 140 3.01 -18.16 -1.94
CA CYS A 140 2.31 -17.30 -2.90
C CYS A 140 3.27 -16.55 -3.83
N ILE A 141 4.44 -16.10 -3.35
CA ILE A 141 5.46 -15.48 -4.18
C ILE A 141 6.01 -16.50 -5.19
N ILE A 142 6.41 -17.69 -4.73
CA ILE A 142 6.99 -18.76 -5.57
C ILE A 142 5.99 -19.20 -6.66
N LEU A 143 4.75 -19.45 -6.29
CA LEU A 143 3.71 -19.81 -7.25
C LEU A 143 3.37 -18.62 -8.17
N GLY A 144 3.33 -17.42 -7.63
CA GLY A 144 3.05 -16.20 -8.39
C GLY A 144 4.03 -16.00 -9.54
N VAL A 145 5.35 -16.06 -9.28
CA VAL A 145 6.35 -15.90 -10.35
C VAL A 145 6.27 -17.02 -11.38
N ALA A 146 6.00 -18.26 -10.96
CA ALA A 146 5.80 -19.38 -11.89
C ALA A 146 4.60 -19.17 -12.80
N PHE A 147 3.45 -18.77 -12.24
CA PHE A 147 2.23 -18.51 -13.03
C PHE A 147 2.36 -17.27 -13.92
N PHE A 148 3.04 -16.20 -13.47
CA PHE A 148 3.34 -15.06 -14.33
C PHE A 148 4.17 -15.48 -15.54
N THR A 149 5.16 -16.37 -15.38
CA THR A 149 5.92 -16.93 -16.50
C THR A 149 4.99 -17.58 -17.54
N GLY A 150 4.04 -18.41 -17.10
CA GLY A 150 3.05 -19.02 -17.99
C GLY A 150 2.14 -17.99 -18.65
N MET A 151 1.71 -16.95 -17.93
CA MET A 151 0.90 -15.86 -18.45
C MET A 151 1.60 -15.07 -19.56
N PHE A 152 2.93 -14.93 -19.49
CA PHE A 152 3.75 -14.29 -20.51
C PHE A 152 4.24 -15.22 -21.62
N GLY A 153 3.64 -16.41 -21.75
CA GLY A 153 3.92 -17.33 -22.85
C GLY A 153 5.03 -18.35 -22.60
N GLY A 154 5.53 -18.44 -21.37
CA GLY A 154 6.47 -19.49 -20.97
C GLY A 154 5.79 -20.87 -20.95
N ASN A 155 6.57 -21.90 -21.25
CA ASN A 155 6.11 -23.28 -21.17
C ASN A 155 6.17 -23.81 -19.71
N TRP A 156 5.69 -25.05 -19.49
CA TRP A 156 5.67 -25.63 -18.15
C TRP A 156 7.08 -25.81 -17.54
N GLN A 157 8.12 -26.00 -18.37
CA GLN A 157 9.51 -26.05 -17.92
C GLN A 157 9.99 -24.68 -17.45
N ASP A 158 9.69 -23.62 -18.21
CA ASP A 158 9.99 -22.26 -17.81
C ASP A 158 9.32 -21.92 -16.48
N MET A 159 8.05 -22.29 -16.30
CA MET A 159 7.31 -22.08 -15.04
C MET A 159 7.96 -22.80 -13.85
N PHE A 160 8.39 -24.05 -14.03
CA PHE A 160 9.04 -24.83 -12.99
C PHE A 160 10.37 -24.20 -12.55
N TYR A 161 11.22 -23.84 -13.53
CA TYR A 161 12.50 -23.20 -13.23
C TYR A 161 12.34 -21.79 -12.64
N THR A 162 11.32 -21.04 -13.08
CA THR A 162 10.98 -19.74 -12.46
C THR A 162 10.53 -19.93 -11.01
N GLY A 163 9.82 -20.99 -10.68
CA GLY A 163 9.51 -21.35 -9.29
C GLY A 163 10.75 -21.53 -8.43
N ILE A 164 11.82 -22.16 -8.97
CA ILE A 164 13.10 -22.28 -8.26
C ILE A 164 13.80 -20.92 -8.11
N VAL A 165 13.76 -20.07 -9.14
CA VAL A 165 14.23 -18.67 -9.04
C VAL A 165 13.47 -17.93 -7.94
N GLY A 166 12.14 -18.12 -7.88
CA GLY A 166 11.28 -17.57 -6.85
C GLY A 166 11.66 -18.00 -5.44
N LEU A 167 12.07 -19.26 -5.25
CA LEU A 167 12.56 -19.76 -3.96
C LEU A 167 13.84 -19.01 -3.51
N CYS A 168 14.79 -18.82 -4.42
CA CYS A 168 16.01 -18.05 -4.14
C CYS A 168 15.68 -16.58 -3.85
N LEU A 169 14.73 -15.99 -4.59
CA LEU A 169 14.24 -14.63 -4.37
C LEU A 169 13.64 -14.48 -2.96
N VAL A 170 12.78 -15.41 -2.53
CA VAL A 170 12.20 -15.41 -1.18
C VAL A 170 13.28 -15.45 -0.11
N GLY A 171 14.29 -16.33 -0.28
CA GLY A 171 15.45 -16.37 0.63
C GLY A 171 16.14 -15.02 0.75
N TRP A 172 16.39 -14.34 -0.38
CA TRP A 172 16.98 -13.00 -0.40
C TRP A 172 16.07 -11.95 0.27
N LEU A 173 14.78 -11.98 0.01
CA LEU A 173 13.82 -11.04 0.61
C LEU A 173 13.77 -11.16 2.14
N HIS A 174 13.95 -12.35 2.70
CA HIS A 174 14.10 -12.55 4.15
C HIS A 174 15.39 -11.92 4.69
N ILE A 175 16.53 -12.07 3.99
CA ILE A 175 17.80 -11.42 4.36
C ILE A 175 17.65 -9.91 4.31
N GLY A 176 17.03 -9.36 3.26
CA GLY A 176 16.80 -7.93 3.09
C GLY A 176 15.98 -7.30 4.21
N LYS A 177 15.00 -8.03 4.77
CA LYS A 177 14.21 -7.56 5.92
C LYS A 177 15.06 -7.47 7.20
N VAL A 178 16.02 -8.34 7.39
CA VAL A 178 16.90 -8.35 8.57
C VAL A 178 17.93 -7.22 8.48
N THR A 179 18.40 -6.90 7.28
CA THR A 179 19.45 -5.91 7.03
C THR A 179 18.92 -4.49 6.85
N GLU A 180 17.59 -4.30 6.86
CA GLU A 180 16.92 -2.98 6.65
C GLU A 180 17.41 -2.22 5.41
N PHE A 181 17.72 -2.92 4.32
CA PHE A 181 18.11 -2.27 3.07
C PHE A 181 17.01 -1.35 2.55
N ASN A 182 17.44 -0.26 1.90
CA ASN A 182 16.54 0.58 1.13
C ASN A 182 15.86 -0.24 0.03
N ASP A 183 14.55 -0.04 -0.19
CA ASP A 183 13.74 -0.77 -1.16
C ASP A 183 14.35 -0.75 -2.58
N LEU A 184 14.95 0.37 -3.00
CA LEU A 184 15.62 0.50 -4.31
C LEU A 184 16.84 -0.43 -4.44
N ILE A 185 17.65 -0.52 -3.39
CA ILE A 185 18.81 -1.43 -3.36
C ILE A 185 18.35 -2.88 -3.32
N GLN A 186 17.28 -3.15 -2.57
CA GLN A 186 16.69 -4.48 -2.51
C GLN A 186 16.14 -4.92 -3.87
N ASP A 187 15.44 -4.04 -4.60
CA ASP A 187 14.93 -4.31 -5.96
C ASP A 187 16.08 -4.57 -6.94
N LEU A 188 17.16 -3.77 -6.89
CA LEU A 188 18.34 -3.96 -7.73
C LEU A 188 19.00 -5.33 -7.48
N ILE A 189 19.32 -5.66 -6.22
CA ILE A 189 20.00 -6.93 -5.90
C ILE A 189 19.09 -8.12 -6.20
N SER A 190 17.78 -8.01 -5.91
CA SER A 190 16.80 -9.05 -6.26
C SER A 190 16.82 -9.34 -7.77
N SER A 191 16.87 -8.32 -8.59
CA SER A 191 16.89 -8.44 -10.05
C SER A 191 18.20 -9.00 -10.58
N VAL A 192 19.35 -8.68 -9.94
CA VAL A 192 20.63 -9.32 -10.23
C VAL A 192 20.55 -10.82 -9.94
N ILE A 193 20.05 -11.21 -8.78
CA ILE A 193 19.90 -12.62 -8.36
C ILE A 193 19.02 -13.37 -9.38
N ILE A 194 17.84 -12.80 -9.73
CA ILE A 194 16.93 -13.37 -10.73
C ILE A 194 17.66 -13.61 -12.06
N SER A 195 18.33 -12.58 -12.58
CA SER A 195 18.99 -12.63 -13.88
C SER A 195 20.16 -13.62 -13.91
N VAL A 196 20.98 -13.65 -12.86
CA VAL A 196 22.11 -14.60 -12.74
C VAL A 196 21.60 -16.03 -12.70
N ILE A 197 20.62 -16.34 -11.85
CA ILE A 197 20.10 -17.71 -11.69
C ILE A 197 19.36 -18.15 -12.96
N ALA A 198 18.54 -17.29 -13.55
CA ALA A 198 17.85 -17.59 -14.81
C ALA A 198 18.84 -17.88 -15.94
N SER A 199 19.89 -17.07 -16.09
CA SER A 199 20.95 -17.29 -17.08
C SER A 199 21.71 -18.57 -16.84
N LEU A 200 21.97 -18.91 -15.57
CA LEU A 200 22.62 -20.18 -15.21
C LEU A 200 21.78 -21.38 -15.63
N PHE A 201 20.47 -21.36 -15.37
CA PHE A 201 19.57 -22.44 -15.77
C PHE A 201 19.50 -22.61 -17.29
N VAL A 202 19.41 -21.53 -18.05
CA VAL A 202 19.40 -21.58 -19.52
C VAL A 202 20.71 -22.14 -20.07
N ARG A 203 21.84 -21.89 -19.39
CA ARG A 203 23.14 -22.44 -19.80
C ARG A 203 23.19 -23.99 -19.65
N PHE A 204 22.51 -24.52 -18.63
CA PHE A 204 22.42 -25.98 -18.40
C PHE A 204 21.27 -26.62 -19.19
N ASN A 205 20.21 -25.90 -19.48
CA ASN A 205 19.07 -26.37 -20.23
C ASN A 205 18.69 -25.36 -21.32
N PRO A 206 19.24 -25.50 -22.55
CA PRO A 206 18.98 -24.59 -23.65
C PRO A 206 17.53 -24.55 -24.17
N GLN A 207 16.66 -25.45 -23.69
CA GLN A 207 15.23 -25.45 -24.04
C GLN A 207 14.44 -24.39 -23.28
N LEU A 208 15.04 -23.78 -22.26
CA LEU A 208 14.41 -22.73 -21.47
C LEU A 208 14.45 -21.38 -22.19
N HIS A 209 13.36 -20.65 -22.08
CA HIS A 209 13.24 -19.31 -22.64
C HIS A 209 13.60 -18.27 -21.58
N LEU A 210 14.86 -17.79 -21.62
CA LEU A 210 15.40 -16.82 -20.66
C LEU A 210 14.49 -15.64 -20.41
N ASN A 211 13.92 -15.07 -21.48
CA ASN A 211 13.03 -13.91 -21.39
C ASN A 211 11.78 -14.19 -20.56
N HIS A 212 11.13 -15.36 -20.75
CA HIS A 212 9.93 -15.72 -20.01
C HIS A 212 10.24 -15.94 -18.53
N VAL A 213 11.36 -16.60 -18.21
CA VAL A 213 11.80 -16.83 -16.83
C VAL A 213 12.06 -15.51 -16.11
N ILE A 214 12.81 -14.59 -16.75
CA ILE A 214 13.14 -13.30 -16.13
C ILE A 214 11.89 -12.45 -15.98
N VAL A 215 11.08 -12.29 -17.05
CA VAL A 215 9.87 -11.45 -17.00
C VAL A 215 8.91 -11.96 -15.93
N GLY A 216 8.68 -13.27 -15.85
CA GLY A 216 7.83 -13.86 -14.81
C GLY A 216 8.36 -13.62 -13.40
N ALA A 217 9.69 -13.79 -13.19
CA ALA A 217 10.30 -13.62 -11.88
C ALA A 217 10.33 -12.17 -11.38
N ILE A 218 10.56 -11.18 -12.26
CA ILE A 218 10.60 -9.76 -11.87
C ILE A 218 9.21 -9.18 -11.58
N MET A 219 8.13 -9.84 -12.03
CA MET A 219 6.76 -9.31 -11.85
C MET A 219 6.38 -9.04 -10.40
N VAL A 220 6.95 -9.79 -9.47
CA VAL A 220 6.71 -9.60 -8.03
C VAL A 220 7.38 -8.32 -7.49
N LEU A 221 8.39 -7.82 -8.19
CA LEU A 221 9.13 -6.60 -7.83
C LEU A 221 8.51 -5.35 -8.47
N VAL A 222 7.75 -5.50 -9.55
CA VAL A 222 7.15 -4.38 -10.29
C VAL A 222 6.15 -3.64 -9.41
N PRO A 223 6.27 -2.31 -9.25
CA PRO A 223 5.43 -1.50 -8.36
C PRO A 223 4.03 -1.22 -8.95
N GLY A 224 3.29 -2.26 -9.34
CA GLY A 224 2.00 -2.13 -10.04
C GLY A 224 0.93 -1.39 -9.24
N ALA A 225 0.82 -1.67 -7.94
CA ALA A 225 -0.13 -0.97 -7.06
C ALA A 225 0.19 0.52 -6.94
N ALA A 226 1.48 0.88 -6.82
CA ALA A 226 1.91 2.27 -6.75
C ALA A 226 1.59 3.04 -8.04
N ILE A 227 1.83 2.43 -9.21
CA ILE A 227 1.49 3.03 -10.52
C ILE A 227 -0.02 3.23 -10.65
N THR A 228 -0.82 2.22 -10.29
CA THR A 228 -2.29 2.33 -10.35
C THR A 228 -2.82 3.43 -9.44
N ASN A 229 -2.29 3.52 -8.20
CA ASN A 229 -2.68 4.57 -7.25
C ASN A 229 -2.24 5.96 -7.75
N ALA A 230 -1.05 6.07 -8.35
CA ALA A 230 -0.57 7.32 -8.93
C ALA A 230 -1.49 7.84 -10.04
N ILE A 231 -1.96 6.94 -10.93
CA ILE A 231 -2.91 7.28 -11.98
C ILE A 231 -4.25 7.74 -11.38
N ARG A 232 -4.75 7.03 -10.35
CA ARG A 232 -5.99 7.43 -9.67
C ARG A 232 -5.88 8.78 -8.99
N ASP A 233 -4.80 9.04 -8.24
CA ASP A 233 -4.56 10.32 -7.60
C ASP A 233 -4.55 11.45 -8.65
N THR A 234 -3.85 11.24 -9.78
CA THR A 234 -3.84 12.20 -10.90
C THR A 234 -5.23 12.45 -11.49
N LEU A 235 -6.05 11.40 -11.68
CA LEU A 235 -7.41 11.51 -12.22
C LEU A 235 -8.36 12.23 -11.25
N HIS A 236 -8.09 12.20 -9.94
CA HIS A 236 -8.84 12.96 -8.92
C HIS A 236 -8.32 14.39 -8.72
N GLY A 237 -7.28 14.80 -9.47
CA GLY A 237 -6.72 16.14 -9.39
C GLY A 237 -5.54 16.29 -8.45
N ASP A 238 -5.12 15.23 -7.75
CA ASP A 238 -3.98 15.22 -6.84
C ASP A 238 -2.65 15.05 -7.59
N TYR A 239 -2.36 15.98 -8.49
CA TYR A 239 -1.18 15.92 -9.37
C TYR A 239 0.14 15.84 -8.62
N ALA A 240 0.25 16.49 -7.46
CA ALA A 240 1.47 16.46 -6.65
C ALA A 240 1.77 15.05 -6.13
N ALA A 241 0.76 14.38 -5.59
CA ALA A 241 0.88 13.02 -5.08
C ALA A 241 1.03 12.00 -6.23
N GLY A 242 0.24 12.16 -7.30
CA GLY A 242 0.33 11.32 -8.49
C GLY A 242 1.74 11.35 -9.10
N ASN A 243 2.30 12.55 -9.35
CA ASN A 243 3.64 12.70 -9.90
C ASN A 243 4.73 12.13 -8.98
N ALA A 244 4.63 12.31 -7.67
CA ALA A 244 5.59 11.75 -6.72
C ALA A 244 5.61 10.21 -6.78
N LYS A 245 4.43 9.57 -6.80
CA LYS A 245 4.31 8.10 -6.90
C LYS A 245 4.73 7.56 -8.27
N ILE A 246 4.47 8.30 -9.37
CA ILE A 246 4.95 7.94 -10.73
C ILE A 246 6.48 7.96 -10.75
N LEU A 247 7.10 9.03 -10.24
CA LEU A 247 8.55 9.15 -10.20
C LEU A 247 9.19 8.03 -9.37
N GLU A 248 8.66 7.75 -8.19
CA GLU A 248 9.12 6.63 -7.35
C GLU A 248 9.03 5.29 -8.10
N SER A 249 7.89 5.02 -8.73
CA SER A 249 7.67 3.79 -9.50
C SER A 249 8.62 3.68 -10.70
N PHE A 250 8.90 4.79 -11.37
CA PHE A 250 9.86 4.84 -12.48
C PHE A 250 11.29 4.53 -12.01
N VAL A 251 11.72 5.11 -10.89
CA VAL A 251 13.04 4.84 -10.31
C VAL A 251 13.16 3.36 -9.92
N ARG A 252 12.13 2.77 -9.30
CA ARG A 252 12.11 1.34 -8.97
C ARG A 252 12.22 0.47 -10.22
N ALA A 253 11.47 0.77 -11.27
CA ALA A 253 11.54 0.04 -12.55
C ALA A 253 12.94 0.15 -13.19
N ALA A 254 13.57 1.33 -13.12
CA ALA A 254 14.93 1.54 -13.60
C ALA A 254 15.96 0.71 -12.81
N MET A 255 15.80 0.62 -11.47
CA MET A 255 16.66 -0.22 -10.62
C MET A 255 16.51 -1.71 -10.93
N ILE A 256 15.28 -2.17 -11.20
CA ILE A 256 15.01 -3.55 -11.63
C ILE A 256 15.70 -3.82 -12.97
N ALA A 257 15.54 -2.95 -13.96
CA ALA A 257 16.15 -3.09 -15.27
C ALA A 257 17.70 -3.08 -15.20
N LEU A 258 18.26 -2.17 -14.38
CA LEU A 258 19.70 -2.11 -14.13
C LEU A 258 20.20 -3.40 -13.48
N GLY A 259 19.47 -3.95 -12.51
CA GLY A 259 19.83 -5.21 -11.86
C GLY A 259 19.84 -6.39 -12.82
N VAL A 260 18.83 -6.50 -13.70
CA VAL A 260 18.81 -7.52 -14.76
C VAL A 260 20.02 -7.36 -15.70
N TYR A 261 20.33 -6.14 -16.11
CA TYR A 261 21.49 -5.86 -16.97
C TYR A 261 22.82 -6.23 -16.31
N VAL A 262 23.01 -5.87 -15.04
CA VAL A 262 24.21 -6.26 -14.26
C VAL A 262 24.33 -7.76 -14.16
N GLY A 263 23.24 -8.48 -13.91
CA GLY A 263 23.24 -9.94 -13.87
C GLY A 263 23.65 -10.57 -15.20
N PHE A 264 23.24 -9.99 -16.35
CA PHE A 264 23.72 -10.43 -17.66
C PHE A 264 25.21 -10.18 -17.86
N LEU A 265 25.74 -9.04 -17.40
CA LEU A 265 27.19 -8.76 -17.47
C LEU A 265 28.00 -9.78 -16.66
N ILE A 266 27.55 -10.13 -15.44
CA ILE A 266 28.18 -11.12 -14.58
C ILE A 266 28.25 -12.48 -15.28
N MET A 267 27.20 -12.85 -16.00
CA MET A 267 27.12 -14.13 -16.72
C MET A 267 27.82 -14.13 -18.09
N GLY A 268 28.60 -13.08 -18.39
CA GLY A 268 29.40 -12.96 -19.63
C GLY A 268 28.57 -12.65 -20.86
N GLY A 269 27.48 -11.92 -20.70
CA GLY A 269 26.64 -11.46 -21.82
C GLY A 269 25.97 -12.63 -22.54
N VAL A 270 25.30 -13.53 -21.83
CA VAL A 270 24.48 -14.60 -22.42
C VAL A 270 23.29 -13.98 -23.17
N VAL A 271 23.60 -13.28 -24.24
CA VAL A 271 22.64 -12.89 -25.27
C VAL A 271 23.03 -13.66 -26.53
N ARG A 272 22.46 -14.81 -26.72
CA ARG A 272 22.31 -15.42 -28.05
C ARG A 272 20.85 -15.57 -28.37
#